data_e189e1dc97accf7ae041859410b24e4a
#
_entry.id   e189e1dc97accf7ae041859410b24e4a
#
_cell.length_a   1.000
_cell.length_b   1.000
_cell.length_c   1.000
_cell.angle_alpha   90.00
_cell.angle_beta   90.00
_cell.angle_gamma   90.00
#
_symmetry.space_group_name_H-M   'P 1'
#
loop_
_entity.id
_entity.type
_entity.pdbx_description
1 polymer ?
#
loop_
_entity_poly.entity_id
_entity_poly.type
_entity_poly.pdbx_seq_one_letter_code
_entity_poly.pdbx_strand_id
1 'polypeptide(L)'
;MRILENYLPLFDPQIHDIIANTPRVSAKSTHAAQMAAHLVTHTCKHSPRDIIVFRANANSLEGSVMQETEEKLSELGAEYEIHKGPMRIESGGCNIYFLGVSGHDRSRVRGFKPKHKLIAIIGDECQQISSLENLKHALSTFRRYLDESAPYKILLCGNPHELKGHWWNVYAAKMRGKYAHVSCTWRDLAKNKLLGKAVIEDILLEKEINPALYRFMYEGTRPLQLWDTAYTADIRRRGGRF
;
A
#
# COMPACT_ATOMS: atom_id res chain seq x y z
N MET A 1 -12.81 -1.61 15.14
CA MET A 1 -11.63 -1.23 14.31
C MET A 1 -10.67 -0.36 15.14
N ARG A 2 -9.37 -0.70 15.21
CA ARG A 2 -8.33 0.08 15.92
C ARG A 2 -7.41 0.74 14.90
N ILE A 3 -7.22 2.06 15.00
CA ILE A 3 -6.37 2.85 14.11
C ILE A 3 -5.15 3.31 14.92
N LEU A 4 -3.95 3.13 14.35
CA LEU A 4 -2.73 3.70 14.92
C LEU A 4 -2.70 5.21 14.66
N GLU A 5 -2.17 5.97 15.62
CA GLU A 5 -2.03 7.43 15.54
C GLU A 5 -1.29 7.85 14.26
N ASN A 6 -0.24 7.11 13.88
CA ASN A 6 0.53 7.34 12.65
C ASN A 6 -0.35 7.33 11.37
N TYR A 7 -1.49 6.64 11.39
CA TYR A 7 -2.40 6.48 10.25
C TYR A 7 -3.66 7.37 10.33
N LEU A 8 -3.80 8.20 11.35
CA LEU A 8 -4.91 9.16 11.43
C LEU A 8 -5.09 10.04 10.19
N PRO A 9 -4.00 10.46 9.47
CA PRO A 9 -4.15 11.20 8.21
C PRO A 9 -5.02 10.52 7.16
N LEU A 10 -5.14 9.18 7.16
CA LEU A 10 -6.01 8.46 6.25
C LEU A 10 -7.50 8.77 6.46
N PHE A 11 -7.86 9.17 7.67
CA PHE A 11 -9.25 9.41 8.08
C PHE A 11 -9.58 10.91 8.22
N ASP A 12 -8.57 11.79 8.11
CA ASP A 12 -8.78 13.24 8.15
C ASP A 12 -9.34 13.74 6.78
N PRO A 13 -10.56 14.28 6.71
CA PRO A 13 -11.17 14.72 5.45
C PRO A 13 -10.42 15.86 4.76
N GLN A 14 -9.56 16.59 5.47
CA GLN A 14 -8.77 17.69 4.92
C GLN A 14 -7.52 17.20 4.17
N ILE A 15 -7.10 15.96 4.40
CA ILE A 15 -5.88 15.38 3.81
C ILE A 15 -6.28 14.48 2.64
N HIS A 16 -5.87 14.84 1.42
CA HIS A 16 -6.24 14.12 0.20
C HIS A 16 -5.14 13.17 -0.28
N ASP A 17 -3.94 13.68 -0.49
CA ASP A 17 -2.82 12.91 -1.04
C ASP A 17 -1.88 12.43 0.07
N ILE A 18 -1.66 11.12 0.16
CA ILE A 18 -0.93 10.49 1.25
C ILE A 18 0.08 9.48 0.69
N ILE A 19 1.29 9.48 1.24
CA ILE A 19 2.31 8.46 0.98
C ILE A 19 2.67 7.74 2.29
N ALA A 20 2.55 6.42 2.28
CA ALA A 20 3.03 5.52 3.32
C ALA A 20 4.26 4.75 2.83
N ASN A 21 5.42 5.42 2.77
CA ASN A 21 6.70 4.78 2.43
C ASN A 21 7.38 4.33 3.72
N THR A 22 6.92 3.21 4.26
CA THR A 22 7.33 2.69 5.57
C THR A 22 7.93 1.29 5.44
N PRO A 23 8.77 0.84 6.37
CA PRO A 23 9.38 -0.48 6.32
C PRO A 23 8.35 -1.62 6.42
N ARG A 24 8.82 -2.86 6.36
CA ARG A 24 7.98 -4.03 6.61
C ARG A 24 7.44 -4.02 8.05
N VAL A 25 6.36 -4.75 8.27
CA VAL A 25 5.70 -4.85 9.59
C VAL A 25 5.34 -3.45 10.12
N SER A 26 4.62 -2.69 9.32
CA SER A 26 4.14 -1.33 9.67
C SER A 26 2.63 -1.17 9.46
N ALA A 27 1.89 -2.26 9.18
CA ALA A 27 0.44 -2.30 8.99
C ALA A 27 -0.12 -1.38 7.88
N LYS A 28 0.67 -1.10 6.81
CA LYS A 28 0.21 -0.27 5.67
C LYS A 28 -1.05 -0.82 5.01
N SER A 29 -0.98 -2.07 4.56
CA SER A 29 -2.10 -2.72 3.86
C SER A 29 -3.33 -2.82 4.76
N THR A 30 -3.13 -3.16 6.04
CA THR A 30 -4.21 -3.22 7.03
C THR A 30 -4.92 -1.87 7.18
N HIS A 31 -4.17 -0.75 7.29
CA HIS A 31 -4.79 0.56 7.41
C HIS A 31 -5.39 1.06 6.09
N ALA A 32 -4.83 0.67 4.94
CA ALA A 32 -5.43 0.91 3.63
C ALA A 32 -6.78 0.20 3.50
N ALA A 33 -6.86 -1.08 3.92
CA ALA A 33 -8.09 -1.85 3.97
C ALA A 33 -9.12 -1.25 4.96
N GLN A 34 -8.66 -0.82 6.14
CA GLN A 34 -9.51 -0.11 7.12
C GLN A 34 -10.08 1.18 6.55
N MET A 35 -9.27 1.97 5.84
CA MET A 35 -9.74 3.19 5.18
C MET A 35 -10.79 2.87 4.11
N ALA A 36 -10.55 1.87 3.26
CA ALA A 36 -11.50 1.47 2.23
C ALA A 36 -12.84 1.02 2.84
N ALA A 37 -12.80 0.14 3.85
CA ALA A 37 -13.99 -0.33 4.56
C ALA A 37 -14.74 0.82 5.24
N HIS A 38 -14.03 1.73 5.91
CA HIS A 38 -14.62 2.90 6.56
C HIS A 38 -15.32 3.84 5.56
N LEU A 39 -14.69 4.13 4.44
CA LEU A 39 -15.28 5.00 3.40
C LEU A 39 -16.57 4.41 2.86
N VAL A 40 -16.60 3.13 2.56
CA VAL A 40 -17.81 2.45 2.05
C VAL A 40 -18.93 2.46 3.09
N THR A 41 -18.63 2.13 4.34
CA THR A 41 -19.66 1.96 5.38
C THR A 41 -20.19 3.25 5.97
N HIS A 42 -19.38 4.31 5.99
CA HIS A 42 -19.73 5.57 6.67
C HIS A 42 -19.90 6.74 5.70
N THR A 43 -18.98 6.90 4.74
CA THR A 43 -18.99 8.09 3.87
C THR A 43 -19.90 7.91 2.67
N CYS A 44 -19.97 6.71 2.11
CA CYS A 44 -20.74 6.43 0.89
C CYS A 44 -22.19 6.01 1.15
N LYS A 45 -22.62 5.93 2.40
CA LYS A 45 -23.94 5.40 2.79
C LYS A 45 -25.13 6.04 2.08
N HIS A 46 -25.07 7.33 1.78
CA HIS A 46 -26.16 8.09 1.15
C HIS A 46 -25.90 8.49 -0.30
N SER A 47 -24.68 8.32 -0.78
CA SER A 47 -24.27 8.63 -2.13
C SER A 47 -23.20 7.63 -2.56
N PRO A 48 -23.58 6.56 -3.27
CA PRO A 48 -22.65 5.50 -3.66
C PRO A 48 -21.47 6.05 -4.45
N ARG A 49 -20.27 5.70 -4.01
CA ARG A 49 -19.01 6.02 -4.66
C ARG A 49 -18.11 4.80 -4.64
N ASP A 50 -17.29 4.68 -5.64
CA ASP A 50 -16.42 3.53 -5.78
C ASP A 50 -15.00 3.81 -5.24
N ILE A 51 -14.27 2.76 -4.95
CA ILE A 51 -12.89 2.78 -4.54
C ILE A 51 -12.09 1.93 -5.51
N ILE A 52 -10.87 2.33 -5.82
CA ILE A 52 -9.94 1.49 -6.57
C ILE A 52 -8.71 1.18 -5.73
N VAL A 53 -8.36 -0.10 -5.64
CA VAL A 53 -7.12 -0.60 -5.07
C VAL A 53 -6.30 -1.22 -6.17
N PHE A 54 -5.04 -0.84 -6.30
CA PHE A 54 -4.19 -1.37 -7.36
C PHE A 54 -2.81 -1.79 -6.84
N ARG A 55 -2.23 -2.79 -7.49
CA ARG A 55 -0.85 -3.26 -7.35
C ARG A 55 -0.20 -3.43 -8.72
N ALA A 56 1.08 -3.79 -8.73
CA ALA A 56 1.77 -4.17 -9.96
C ALA A 56 1.02 -5.30 -10.68
N ASN A 57 0.71 -6.38 -9.98
CA ASN A 57 0.07 -7.59 -10.52
C ASN A 57 -1.27 -7.85 -9.85
N ALA A 58 -2.30 -8.17 -10.65
CA ALA A 58 -3.64 -8.49 -10.15
C ALA A 58 -3.66 -9.75 -9.27
N ASN A 59 -2.89 -10.78 -9.63
CA ASN A 59 -2.88 -12.07 -8.90
C ASN A 59 -2.44 -11.95 -7.44
N SER A 60 -1.67 -10.92 -7.08
CA SER A 60 -1.25 -10.69 -5.70
C SER A 60 -2.28 -9.96 -4.84
N LEU A 61 -3.42 -9.56 -5.40
CA LEU A 61 -4.45 -8.79 -4.71
C LEU A 61 -5.43 -9.67 -3.93
N GLU A 62 -5.81 -10.84 -4.49
CA GLU A 62 -6.85 -11.71 -3.92
C GLU A 62 -6.47 -12.21 -2.52
N GLY A 63 -5.29 -12.79 -2.37
CA GLY A 63 -4.80 -13.36 -1.09
C GLY A 63 -4.17 -12.34 -0.14
N SER A 64 -4.39 -11.04 -0.31
CA SER A 64 -3.74 -10.02 0.51
C SER A 64 -4.68 -8.84 0.81
N VAL A 65 -4.53 -7.71 0.12
CA VAL A 65 -5.30 -6.50 0.44
C VAL A 65 -6.81 -6.67 0.24
N MET A 66 -7.25 -7.53 -0.69
CA MET A 66 -8.67 -7.84 -0.85
C MET A 66 -9.20 -8.61 0.35
N GLN A 67 -8.50 -9.67 0.78
CA GLN A 67 -8.85 -10.43 1.98
C GLN A 67 -8.83 -9.54 3.25
N GLU A 68 -7.80 -8.70 3.41
CA GLU A 68 -7.78 -7.73 4.53
C GLU A 68 -8.98 -6.77 4.47
N THR A 69 -9.40 -6.33 3.29
CA THR A 69 -10.57 -5.46 3.12
C THR A 69 -11.85 -6.17 3.52
N GLU A 70 -12.01 -7.43 3.13
CA GLU A 70 -13.12 -8.30 3.52
C GLU A 70 -13.20 -8.47 5.04
N GLU A 71 -12.08 -8.77 5.70
CA GLU A 71 -11.98 -8.85 7.16
C GLU A 71 -12.42 -7.55 7.83
N LYS A 72 -12.01 -6.38 7.29
CA LYS A 72 -12.38 -5.08 7.87
C LYS A 72 -13.86 -4.73 7.65
N LEU A 73 -14.45 -5.10 6.53
CA LEU A 73 -15.89 -4.97 6.32
C LEU A 73 -16.67 -5.85 7.30
N SER A 74 -16.23 -7.10 7.50
CA SER A 74 -16.81 -8.01 8.48
C SER A 74 -16.70 -7.47 9.91
N GLU A 75 -15.54 -6.93 10.32
CA GLU A 75 -15.36 -6.28 11.63
C GLU A 75 -16.31 -5.08 11.87
N LEU A 76 -16.71 -4.41 10.78
CA LEU A 76 -17.66 -3.29 10.83
C LEU A 76 -19.13 -3.75 10.74
N GLY A 77 -19.40 -5.06 10.61
CA GLY A 77 -20.73 -5.61 10.43
C GLY A 77 -21.38 -5.25 9.09
N ALA A 78 -20.57 -4.94 8.08
CA ALA A 78 -21.06 -4.61 6.75
C ALA A 78 -21.41 -5.88 5.95
N GLU A 79 -22.54 -5.86 5.27
CA GLU A 79 -22.86 -6.86 4.26
C GLU A 79 -22.07 -6.57 2.98
N TYR A 80 -21.54 -7.63 2.35
CA TYR A 80 -20.79 -7.50 1.11
C TYR A 80 -20.88 -8.73 0.23
N GLU A 81 -20.63 -8.54 -1.07
CA GLU A 81 -20.53 -9.60 -2.07
C GLU A 81 -19.16 -9.53 -2.78
N ILE A 82 -18.57 -10.69 -3.05
CA ILE A 82 -17.29 -10.83 -3.75
C ILE A 82 -17.54 -11.25 -5.19
N HIS A 83 -16.95 -10.49 -6.12
CA HIS A 83 -17.00 -10.78 -7.55
C HIS A 83 -15.59 -11.04 -8.10
N LYS A 84 -15.41 -12.13 -8.85
CA LYS A 84 -14.09 -12.52 -9.41
C LYS A 84 -13.82 -11.94 -10.80
N GLY A 85 -14.83 -11.58 -11.53
CA GLY A 85 -14.66 -11.02 -12.87
C GLY A 85 -15.60 -9.85 -13.19
N PRO A 86 -15.20 -8.58 -13.08
CA PRO A 86 -13.95 -8.04 -12.56
C PRO A 86 -13.80 -8.22 -11.03
N MET A 87 -12.56 -8.36 -10.57
CA MET A 87 -12.28 -8.53 -9.15
C MET A 87 -12.72 -7.30 -8.36
N ARG A 88 -13.74 -7.46 -7.52
CA ARG A 88 -14.28 -6.39 -6.68
C ARG A 88 -15.04 -6.93 -5.48
N ILE A 89 -15.17 -6.11 -4.48
CA ILE A 89 -16.11 -6.28 -3.37
C ILE A 89 -17.21 -5.24 -3.54
N GLU A 90 -18.47 -5.65 -3.50
CA GLU A 90 -19.62 -4.77 -3.48
C GLU A 90 -20.19 -4.70 -2.07
N SER A 91 -20.40 -3.50 -1.52
CA SER A 91 -20.98 -3.29 -0.20
C SER A 91 -21.71 -1.95 -0.17
N GLY A 92 -22.94 -1.94 0.37
CA GLY A 92 -23.74 -0.72 0.46
C GLY A 92 -23.99 -0.01 -0.88
N GLY A 93 -23.98 -0.74 -2.01
CA GLY A 93 -24.10 -0.20 -3.35
C GLY A 93 -22.82 0.39 -3.95
N CYS A 94 -21.73 0.39 -3.20
CA CYS A 94 -20.40 0.86 -3.63
C CYS A 94 -19.53 -0.32 -4.06
N ASN A 95 -18.58 -0.08 -4.97
CA ASN A 95 -17.62 -1.11 -5.36
C ASN A 95 -16.22 -0.74 -4.92
N ILE A 96 -15.49 -1.72 -4.39
CA ILE A 96 -14.05 -1.66 -4.20
C ILE A 96 -13.42 -2.53 -5.27
N TYR A 97 -12.84 -1.92 -6.31
CA TYR A 97 -12.20 -2.61 -7.42
C TYR A 97 -10.75 -2.93 -7.10
N PHE A 98 -10.29 -4.10 -7.53
CA PHE A 98 -8.91 -4.55 -7.38
C PHE A 98 -8.28 -4.79 -8.75
N LEU A 99 -7.24 -4.00 -9.11
CA LEU A 99 -6.64 -4.00 -10.44
C LEU A 99 -5.12 -4.15 -10.41
N GLY A 100 -4.58 -4.94 -11.35
CA GLY A 100 -3.15 -4.89 -11.71
C GLY A 100 -2.88 -3.71 -12.65
N VAL A 101 -1.68 -3.10 -12.53
CA VAL A 101 -1.32 -1.94 -13.36
C VAL A 101 -0.04 -2.15 -14.21
N SER A 102 0.57 -3.34 -14.16
CA SER A 102 1.80 -3.66 -14.88
C SER A 102 1.58 -4.76 -15.92
N GLY A 103 2.48 -4.85 -16.90
CA GLY A 103 2.48 -5.92 -17.91
C GLY A 103 1.18 -6.00 -18.70
N HIS A 104 0.58 -7.18 -18.75
CA HIS A 104 -0.66 -7.46 -19.48
C HIS A 104 -1.89 -6.73 -18.91
N ASP A 105 -1.85 -6.28 -17.66
CA ASP A 105 -2.97 -5.60 -17.02
C ASP A 105 -3.13 -4.13 -17.46
N ARG A 106 -2.16 -3.55 -18.18
CA ARG A 106 -2.24 -2.16 -18.68
C ARG A 106 -3.47 -1.90 -19.56
N SER A 107 -3.89 -2.88 -20.36
CA SER A 107 -5.09 -2.75 -21.20
C SER A 107 -6.35 -2.63 -20.35
N ARG A 108 -6.40 -3.36 -19.24
CA ARG A 108 -7.51 -3.28 -18.26
C ARG A 108 -7.57 -1.92 -17.58
N VAL A 109 -6.42 -1.33 -17.24
CA VAL A 109 -6.36 0.03 -16.69
C VAL A 109 -6.93 1.06 -17.67
N ARG A 110 -6.57 0.97 -18.97
CA ARG A 110 -7.10 1.87 -20.00
C ARG A 110 -8.61 1.74 -20.20
N GLY A 111 -9.12 0.52 -20.13
CA GLY A 111 -10.55 0.20 -20.27
C GLY A 111 -11.35 0.33 -18.97
N PHE A 112 -10.69 0.65 -17.85
CA PHE A 112 -11.38 0.74 -16.57
C PHE A 112 -12.40 1.87 -16.56
N LYS A 113 -13.62 1.51 -16.15
CA LYS A 113 -14.72 2.45 -15.95
C LYS A 113 -15.48 2.03 -14.68
N PRO A 114 -15.41 2.82 -13.60
CA PRO A 114 -16.17 2.53 -12.38
C PRO A 114 -17.66 2.72 -12.60
N LYS A 115 -18.48 2.09 -11.79
CA LYS A 115 -19.95 2.26 -11.80
C LYS A 115 -20.33 3.65 -11.28
N HIS A 116 -19.63 4.14 -10.27
CA HIS A 116 -19.82 5.46 -9.66
C HIS A 116 -18.50 6.26 -9.71
N LYS A 117 -18.57 7.55 -9.34
CA LYS A 117 -17.36 8.35 -9.12
C LYS A 117 -16.50 7.72 -8.04
N LEU A 118 -15.17 7.88 -8.16
CA LEU A 118 -14.23 7.38 -7.15
C LEU A 118 -14.14 8.33 -5.97
N ILE A 119 -14.15 7.78 -4.74
CA ILE A 119 -13.83 8.51 -3.52
C ILE A 119 -12.40 8.21 -3.04
N ALA A 120 -11.83 7.08 -3.45
CA ALA A 120 -10.46 6.76 -3.12
C ALA A 120 -9.71 6.01 -4.23
N ILE A 121 -8.42 6.29 -4.31
CA ILE A 121 -7.43 5.58 -5.13
C ILE A 121 -6.34 5.08 -4.19
N ILE A 122 -6.15 3.78 -4.10
CA ILE A 122 -5.21 3.13 -3.19
C ILE A 122 -4.21 2.33 -4.00
N GLY A 123 -2.95 2.75 -4.01
CA GLY A 123 -1.84 1.97 -4.54
C GLY A 123 -1.16 1.21 -3.42
N ASP A 124 -1.12 -0.11 -3.51
CA ASP A 124 -0.43 -0.95 -2.54
C ASP A 124 0.80 -1.60 -3.17
N GLU A 125 1.88 -1.76 -2.38
CA GLU A 125 3.19 -2.21 -2.83
C GLU A 125 3.72 -1.47 -4.07
N CYS A 126 3.55 -0.14 -4.10
CA CYS A 126 3.90 0.70 -5.26
C CYS A 126 5.35 0.53 -5.73
N GLN A 127 6.28 0.15 -4.85
CA GLN A 127 7.68 -0.13 -5.22
C GLN A 127 7.83 -1.29 -6.21
N GLN A 128 6.82 -2.16 -6.33
CA GLN A 128 6.82 -3.29 -7.27
C GLN A 128 6.36 -2.89 -8.68
N ILE A 129 5.77 -1.71 -8.84
CA ILE A 129 5.41 -1.19 -10.16
C ILE A 129 6.69 -0.91 -10.93
N SER A 130 6.76 -1.38 -12.16
CA SER A 130 8.00 -1.42 -12.96
C SER A 130 8.61 -0.03 -13.24
N SER A 131 7.84 1.06 -13.20
CA SER A 131 8.36 2.42 -13.38
C SER A 131 7.43 3.49 -12.84
N LEU A 132 7.98 4.70 -12.63
CA LEU A 132 7.22 5.90 -12.29
C LEU A 132 6.19 6.26 -13.38
N GLU A 133 6.51 6.01 -14.65
CA GLU A 133 5.59 6.28 -15.77
C GLU A 133 4.35 5.41 -15.67
N ASN A 134 4.50 4.14 -15.30
CA ASN A 134 3.38 3.24 -15.11
C ASN A 134 2.48 3.66 -13.95
N LEU A 135 3.07 4.09 -12.83
CA LEU A 135 2.32 4.67 -11.72
C LEU A 135 1.55 5.91 -12.17
N LYS A 136 2.22 6.86 -12.85
CA LYS A 136 1.60 8.09 -13.34
C LYS A 136 0.47 7.80 -14.32
N HIS A 137 0.66 6.83 -15.21
CA HIS A 137 -0.38 6.42 -16.17
C HIS A 137 -1.62 5.87 -15.45
N ALA A 138 -1.45 4.99 -14.47
CA ALA A 138 -2.53 4.46 -13.65
C ALA A 138 -3.26 5.60 -12.91
N LEU A 139 -2.51 6.44 -12.19
CA LEU A 139 -3.07 7.58 -11.46
C LEU A 139 -3.82 8.55 -12.37
N SER A 140 -3.29 8.88 -13.55
CA SER A 140 -3.97 9.78 -14.49
C SER A 140 -5.27 9.19 -15.03
N THR A 141 -5.32 7.87 -15.19
CA THR A 141 -6.54 7.16 -15.60
C THR A 141 -7.60 7.21 -14.52
N PHE A 142 -7.22 6.91 -13.27
CA PHE A 142 -8.17 6.83 -12.16
C PHE A 142 -8.64 8.19 -11.69
N ARG A 143 -7.75 9.20 -11.65
CA ARG A 143 -8.10 10.58 -11.25
C ARG A 143 -9.22 11.20 -12.07
N ARG A 144 -9.40 10.80 -13.33
CA ARG A 144 -10.52 11.27 -14.19
C ARG A 144 -11.90 10.92 -13.62
N TYR A 145 -11.95 9.93 -12.75
CA TYR A 145 -13.19 9.46 -12.13
C TYR A 145 -13.36 9.93 -10.68
N LEU A 146 -12.39 10.66 -10.11
CA LEU A 146 -12.53 11.17 -8.76
C LEU A 146 -13.75 12.11 -8.62
N ASP A 147 -14.40 11.99 -7.49
CA ASP A 147 -15.42 12.92 -7.05
C ASP A 147 -14.80 14.09 -6.31
N GLU A 148 -14.37 15.12 -7.05
CA GLU A 148 -13.75 16.32 -6.46
C GLU A 148 -14.76 17.19 -5.68
N SER A 149 -16.05 16.89 -5.75
CA SER A 149 -17.10 17.58 -4.96
C SER A 149 -17.17 17.07 -3.51
N ALA A 150 -16.45 16.01 -3.18
CA ALA A 150 -16.40 15.41 -1.85
C ALA A 150 -14.95 15.19 -1.40
N PRO A 151 -14.68 15.07 -0.08
CA PRO A 151 -13.36 14.67 0.40
C PRO A 151 -12.96 13.33 -0.19
N TYR A 152 -11.91 13.31 -1.00
CA TYR A 152 -11.37 12.09 -1.60
C TYR A 152 -10.02 11.71 -1.01
N LYS A 153 -9.54 10.50 -1.28
CA LYS A 153 -8.24 9.99 -0.84
C LYS A 153 -7.42 9.43 -1.99
N ILE A 154 -6.15 9.78 -2.04
CA ILE A 154 -5.15 9.08 -2.84
C ILE A 154 -4.07 8.60 -1.88
N LEU A 155 -4.03 7.30 -1.63
CA LEU A 155 -3.06 6.66 -0.75
C LEU A 155 -2.09 5.82 -1.58
N LEU A 156 -0.81 6.10 -1.46
CA LEU A 156 0.25 5.31 -2.08
C LEU A 156 1.11 4.64 -1.01
N CYS A 157 1.00 3.33 -0.91
CA CYS A 157 1.74 2.49 0.03
C CYS A 157 2.92 1.82 -0.65
N GLY A 158 4.06 1.77 0.01
CA GLY A 158 5.21 1.03 -0.46
C GLY A 158 6.27 0.84 0.62
N ASN A 159 7.14 -0.13 0.40
CA ASN A 159 8.34 -0.28 1.20
C ASN A 159 9.49 0.52 0.58
N PRO A 160 10.42 1.06 1.36
CA PRO A 160 11.68 1.55 0.82
C PRO A 160 12.34 0.45 -0.03
N HIS A 161 12.80 0.79 -1.23
CA HIS A 161 13.53 -0.14 -2.09
C HIS A 161 15.02 -0.11 -1.72
N GLU A 162 15.69 -1.25 -1.81
CA GLU A 162 17.11 -1.40 -1.46
C GLU A 162 18.03 -0.46 -2.28
N LEU A 163 17.78 -0.33 -3.57
CA LEU A 163 18.53 0.59 -4.43
C LEU A 163 18.12 2.02 -4.18
N LYS A 164 19.08 2.86 -3.75
CA LYS A 164 18.87 4.28 -3.45
C LYS A 164 18.23 5.05 -4.63
N GLY A 165 18.68 4.77 -5.85
CA GLY A 165 18.19 5.39 -7.07
C GLY A 165 16.88 4.83 -7.61
N HIS A 166 16.29 3.82 -6.96
CA HIS A 166 15.02 3.28 -7.42
C HIS A 166 13.94 4.36 -7.49
N TRP A 167 13.16 4.33 -8.55
CA TRP A 167 12.18 5.38 -8.85
C TRP A 167 11.20 5.65 -7.70
N TRP A 168 10.80 4.61 -6.95
CA TRP A 168 9.90 4.74 -5.80
C TRP A 168 10.52 5.56 -4.67
N ASN A 169 11.78 5.29 -4.32
CA ASN A 169 12.49 6.05 -3.28
C ASN A 169 12.62 7.53 -3.66
N VAL A 170 12.96 7.78 -4.93
CA VAL A 170 13.11 9.15 -5.46
C VAL A 170 11.76 9.86 -5.49
N TYR A 171 10.71 9.18 -5.93
CA TYR A 171 9.35 9.72 -5.96
C TYR A 171 8.84 10.05 -4.56
N ALA A 172 8.89 9.11 -3.63
CA ALA A 172 8.46 9.32 -2.25
C ALA A 172 9.21 10.48 -1.58
N ALA A 173 10.53 10.61 -1.82
CA ALA A 173 11.31 11.73 -1.31
C ALA A 173 10.88 13.08 -1.91
N LYS A 174 10.61 13.14 -3.22
CA LYS A 174 10.15 14.36 -3.90
C LYS A 174 8.74 14.81 -3.48
N MET A 175 7.90 13.87 -3.05
CA MET A 175 6.55 14.18 -2.60
C MET A 175 6.49 14.65 -1.14
N ARG A 176 7.61 14.63 -0.40
CA ARG A 176 7.69 15.25 0.93
C ARG A 176 7.35 16.74 0.84
N GLY A 177 6.45 17.20 1.70
CA GLY A 177 5.94 18.58 1.69
C GLY A 177 4.80 18.86 0.70
N LYS A 178 4.47 17.91 -0.19
CA LYS A 178 3.29 17.98 -1.07
C LYS A 178 2.19 17.02 -0.65
N TYR A 179 2.58 15.83 -0.19
CA TYR A 179 1.70 14.76 0.28
C TYR A 179 1.89 14.61 1.78
N ALA A 180 0.85 14.27 2.50
CA ALA A 180 0.99 13.82 3.87
C ALA A 180 1.79 12.51 3.91
N HIS A 181 2.76 12.43 4.83
CA HIS A 181 3.60 11.26 4.99
C HIS A 181 3.22 10.48 6.24
N VAL A 182 2.95 9.21 6.05
CA VAL A 182 2.80 8.26 7.14
C VAL A 182 4.15 7.61 7.41
N SER A 183 4.57 7.65 8.66
CA SER A 183 5.76 6.95 9.17
C SER A 183 5.35 6.02 10.30
N CYS A 184 5.56 4.74 10.12
CA CYS A 184 5.23 3.70 11.09
C CYS A 184 6.24 2.57 10.99
N THR A 185 6.60 1.98 12.12
CA THR A 185 7.51 0.86 12.23
C THR A 185 6.89 -0.26 13.06
N TRP A 186 7.54 -1.42 13.11
CA TRP A 186 7.13 -2.52 13.97
C TRP A 186 7.07 -2.13 15.45
N ARG A 187 7.91 -1.15 15.91
CA ARG A 187 7.90 -0.66 17.30
C ARG A 187 6.59 0.03 17.65
N ASP A 188 6.01 0.76 16.70
CA ASP A 188 4.71 1.43 16.88
C ASP A 188 3.61 0.37 17.05
N LEU A 189 3.69 -0.74 16.29
CA LEU A 189 2.75 -1.85 16.44
C LEU A 189 2.97 -2.58 17.76
N ALA A 190 4.21 -2.85 18.16
CA ALA A 190 4.53 -3.53 19.41
C ALA A 190 4.07 -2.70 20.62
N LYS A 191 4.35 -1.38 20.64
CA LYS A 191 3.88 -0.45 21.67
C LYS A 191 2.36 -0.49 21.81
N ASN A 192 1.67 -0.64 20.70
CA ASN A 192 0.21 -0.71 20.65
C ASN A 192 -0.36 -2.13 20.84
N LYS A 193 0.47 -3.13 21.16
CA LYS A 193 0.07 -4.53 21.35
C LYS A 193 -0.62 -5.15 20.11
N LEU A 194 -0.18 -4.75 18.92
CA LEU A 194 -0.68 -5.25 17.62
C LEU A 194 0.25 -6.32 17.01
N LEU A 195 1.36 -6.63 17.66
CA LEU A 195 2.27 -7.71 17.27
C LEU A 195 2.30 -8.80 18.34
N GLY A 196 2.24 -10.05 17.89
CA GLY A 196 2.48 -11.21 18.73
C GLY A 196 3.94 -11.28 19.23
N LYS A 197 4.16 -11.87 20.40
CA LYS A 197 5.48 -12.01 21.01
C LYS A 197 6.48 -12.72 20.09
N ALA A 198 6.07 -13.80 19.44
CA ALA A 198 6.92 -14.54 18.50
C ALA A 198 7.42 -13.67 17.34
N VAL A 199 6.56 -12.82 16.75
CA VAL A 199 6.97 -11.91 15.67
C VAL A 199 8.01 -10.90 16.16
N ILE A 200 7.86 -10.40 17.39
CA ILE A 200 8.83 -9.47 17.99
C ILE A 200 10.17 -10.19 18.22
N GLU A 201 10.16 -11.43 18.71
CA GLU A 201 11.35 -12.24 18.92
C GLU A 201 12.08 -12.51 17.61
N ASP A 202 11.36 -12.86 16.52
CA ASP A 202 11.94 -13.06 15.20
C ASP A 202 12.60 -11.78 14.65
N ILE A 203 11.96 -10.62 14.83
CA ILE A 203 12.52 -9.33 14.42
C ILE A 203 13.79 -8.99 15.21
N LEU A 204 13.82 -9.30 16.50
CA LEU A 204 15.00 -9.06 17.35
C LEU A 204 16.13 -10.04 17.03
N LEU A 205 15.81 -11.29 16.72
CA LEU A 205 16.79 -12.28 16.27
C LEU A 205 17.44 -11.84 14.95
N GLU A 206 16.66 -11.34 13.99
CA GLU A 206 17.22 -10.79 12.75
C GLU A 206 18.17 -9.60 13.01
N LYS A 207 17.87 -8.78 14.02
CA LYS A 207 18.75 -7.67 14.44
C LYS A 207 20.11 -8.17 14.93
N GLU A 208 20.16 -9.33 15.62
CA GLU A 208 21.39 -9.93 16.11
C GLU A 208 22.18 -10.60 14.99
N ILE A 209 21.50 -11.36 14.13
CA ILE A 209 22.13 -12.15 13.05
C ILE A 209 22.59 -11.23 11.91
N ASN A 210 21.75 -10.29 11.47
CA ASN A 210 22.02 -9.42 10.35
C ASN A 210 21.55 -7.98 10.60
N PRO A 211 22.30 -7.19 11.37
CA PRO A 211 21.91 -5.83 11.75
C PRO A 211 21.64 -4.89 10.57
N ALA A 212 22.26 -5.15 9.42
CA ALA A 212 22.08 -4.34 8.22
C ALA A 212 20.74 -4.63 7.55
N LEU A 213 20.42 -5.90 7.36
CA LEU A 213 19.12 -6.34 6.83
C LEU A 213 18.00 -5.91 7.76
N TYR A 214 18.16 -6.08 9.09
CA TYR A 214 17.20 -5.60 10.08
C TYR A 214 16.91 -4.10 9.91
N ARG A 215 17.93 -3.24 9.85
CA ARG A 215 17.73 -1.79 9.68
C ARG A 215 16.99 -1.46 8.39
N PHE A 216 17.29 -2.16 7.31
CA PHE A 216 16.59 -1.97 6.04
C PHE A 216 15.14 -2.43 6.10
N MET A 217 14.93 -3.67 6.55
CA MET A 217 13.61 -4.33 6.52
C MET A 217 12.62 -3.74 7.51
N TYR A 218 13.08 -3.36 8.70
CA TYR A 218 12.22 -3.04 9.84
C TYR A 218 12.33 -1.60 10.34
N GLU A 219 13.41 -0.87 10.00
CA GLU A 219 13.59 0.53 10.36
C GLU A 219 13.53 1.46 9.13
N GLY A 220 13.50 0.90 7.92
CA GLY A 220 13.48 1.67 6.67
C GLY A 220 14.77 2.48 6.44
N THR A 221 15.81 2.23 7.24
CA THR A 221 17.11 2.85 7.05
C THR A 221 17.84 2.12 5.93
N ARG A 222 18.25 2.84 4.92
CA ARG A 222 18.96 2.26 3.77
C ARG A 222 20.30 1.69 4.24
N PRO A 223 20.65 0.47 3.83
CA PRO A 223 22.01 -0.01 4.00
C PRO A 223 22.91 0.85 3.12
N LEU A 224 23.56 1.86 3.73
CA LEU A 224 24.70 2.48 3.12
C LEU A 224 25.81 1.41 3.10
N GLN A 225 26.14 0.88 1.92
CA GLN A 225 27.39 0.19 1.63
C GLN A 225 27.58 -1.30 2.00
N LEU A 226 26.57 -2.08 2.42
CA LEU A 226 26.85 -3.49 2.73
C LEU A 226 26.75 -4.45 1.53
N TRP A 227 26.11 -4.04 0.44
CA TRP A 227 26.06 -4.83 -0.80
C TRP A 227 27.31 -4.65 -1.67
N ASP A 228 28.06 -3.55 -1.50
CA ASP A 228 29.25 -3.28 -2.36
C ASP A 228 30.49 -4.06 -1.95
N THR A 229 30.63 -4.54 -0.72
CA THR A 229 31.88 -5.19 -0.30
C THR A 229 31.78 -6.65 0.06
N ALA A 230 30.79 -7.08 0.84
CA ALA A 230 30.71 -8.49 1.26
C ALA A 230 29.96 -9.37 0.26
N TYR A 231 28.79 -8.94 -0.23
CA TYR A 231 27.97 -9.75 -1.13
C TYR A 231 28.54 -9.80 -2.54
N THR A 232 28.99 -8.68 -3.09
CA THR A 232 29.72 -8.65 -4.38
C THR A 232 31.04 -9.39 -4.32
N ALA A 233 31.76 -9.38 -3.18
CA ALA A 233 32.94 -10.17 -3.00
C ALA A 233 32.65 -11.68 -2.93
N ASP A 234 31.55 -12.08 -2.31
CA ASP A 234 31.15 -13.49 -2.22
C ASP A 234 30.60 -14.03 -3.56
N ILE A 235 29.83 -13.25 -4.32
CA ILE A 235 29.39 -13.61 -5.68
C ILE A 235 30.57 -13.68 -6.63
N ARG A 236 31.53 -12.76 -6.57
CA ARG A 236 32.76 -12.82 -7.37
C ARG A 236 33.61 -14.03 -7.03
N ARG A 237 33.72 -14.41 -5.75
CA ARG A 237 34.40 -15.66 -5.32
C ARG A 237 33.71 -16.92 -5.82
N ARG A 238 32.39 -16.92 -5.97
CA ARG A 238 31.59 -18.05 -6.47
C ARG A 238 31.44 -18.06 -8.00
N GLY A 239 32.13 -17.19 -8.73
CA GLY A 239 32.15 -17.19 -10.19
C GLY A 239 30.88 -16.68 -10.87
N GLY A 240 30.00 -15.97 -10.13
CA GLY A 240 28.82 -15.36 -10.68
C GLY A 240 29.15 -14.13 -11.55
N ARG A 241 28.66 -14.13 -12.79
CA ARG A 241 28.64 -12.93 -13.67
C ARG A 241 27.29 -12.23 -13.49
N PHE A 242 27.35 -10.89 -13.39
CA PHE A 242 26.16 -10.04 -13.47
C PHE A 242 25.71 -9.89 -14.92
#